data_c712e84c5273f28fed390bcf29cb70cb
#
_entry.id   c712e84c5273f28fed390bcf29cb70cb
#
_cell.length_a   1.000
_cell.length_b   1.000
_cell.length_c   1.000
_cell.angle_alpha   90.00
_cell.angle_beta   90.00
_cell.angle_gamma   90.00
#
_symmetry.space_group_name_H-M   'P 1'
#
loop_
_entity.id
_entity.type
_entity.pdbx_description
1 polymer ?
#
loop_
_entity_poly.entity_id
_entity_poly.type
_entity_poly.pdbx_seq_one_letter_code
_entity_poly.pdbx_strand_id
1 'polypeptide(L)'
;MSARSARSAPSRVKTIEVLLEGDMRYEATTGSGHLVLADNRDGDTAPRPTELVLVGLATCTAMDVISICRKKRQRVDRYRVHLRAEQRVEYPQVFTRIDLIHDLEGHALSETAIRRSVELSATKYCPVSAMLSAGATEIHHAYRISDPRDPAALREAEVIVTGPNQPPDVVA
;
A
#
# COMPACT_ATOMS: atom_id res chain seq x y z
N MET A 1 1.98 -18.91 -45.96
CA MET A 1 2.63 -19.22 -44.66
C MET A 1 2.73 -17.93 -43.88
N SER A 2 1.83 -17.72 -42.91
CA SER A 2 1.74 -16.47 -42.13
C SER A 2 2.63 -16.58 -40.90
N ALA A 3 3.64 -15.74 -40.80
CA ALA A 3 4.53 -15.67 -39.64
C ALA A 3 3.73 -15.13 -38.45
N ARG A 4 3.47 -15.99 -37.44
CA ARG A 4 2.98 -15.57 -36.13
C ARG A 4 4.04 -14.71 -35.50
N SER A 5 3.78 -13.40 -35.43
CA SER A 5 4.57 -12.46 -34.62
C SER A 5 4.62 -12.98 -33.19
N ALA A 6 5.83 -13.30 -32.73
CA ALA A 6 6.06 -13.65 -31.35
C ALA A 6 5.73 -12.41 -30.48
N ARG A 7 4.63 -12.47 -29.74
CA ARG A 7 4.35 -11.45 -28.70
C ARG A 7 5.48 -11.49 -27.69
N SER A 8 6.30 -10.46 -27.66
CA SER A 8 7.29 -10.27 -26.60
C SER A 8 6.59 -10.27 -25.24
N ALA A 9 7.20 -10.94 -24.25
CA ALA A 9 6.70 -10.86 -22.88
C ALA A 9 6.55 -9.38 -22.47
N PRO A 10 5.47 -9.00 -21.77
CA PRO A 10 5.26 -7.61 -21.39
C PRO A 10 6.45 -7.12 -20.58
N SER A 11 7.03 -5.99 -20.99
CA SER A 11 8.14 -5.34 -20.30
C SER A 11 7.71 -5.01 -18.87
N ARG A 12 8.54 -5.37 -17.86
CA ARG A 12 8.36 -4.96 -16.45
C ARG A 12 9.04 -3.62 -16.14
N VAL A 13 9.58 -2.96 -17.14
CA VAL A 13 10.20 -1.64 -16.99
C VAL A 13 9.11 -0.61 -16.73
N LYS A 14 9.34 0.22 -15.71
CA LYS A 14 8.53 1.42 -15.41
C LYS A 14 9.37 2.64 -15.72
N THR A 15 8.75 3.63 -16.35
CA THR A 15 9.37 4.90 -16.68
C THR A 15 8.59 6.03 -16.04
N ILE A 16 9.31 7.03 -15.56
CA ILE A 16 8.76 8.28 -15.02
C ILE A 16 9.61 9.40 -15.63
N GLU A 17 8.96 10.45 -16.08
CA GLU A 17 9.60 11.72 -16.44
C GLU A 17 9.18 12.75 -15.41
N VAL A 18 10.12 13.57 -14.94
CA VAL A 18 9.87 14.59 -13.92
C VAL A 18 10.33 15.94 -14.46
N LEU A 19 9.42 16.91 -14.47
CA LEU A 19 9.65 18.27 -14.92
C LEU A 19 9.53 19.23 -13.73
N LEU A 20 10.51 20.14 -13.59
CA LEU A 20 10.43 21.26 -12.65
C LEU A 20 9.53 22.36 -13.22
N GLU A 21 8.43 22.65 -12.56
CA GLU A 21 7.47 23.67 -12.95
C GLU A 21 7.78 25.06 -12.40
N GLY A 22 8.50 25.12 -11.29
CA GLY A 22 8.94 26.36 -10.63
C GLY A 22 9.26 26.13 -9.16
N ASP A 23 10.19 26.89 -8.60
CA ASP A 23 10.74 26.72 -7.25
C ASP A 23 11.10 25.26 -6.97
N MET A 24 10.31 24.56 -6.16
CA MET A 24 10.50 23.13 -5.83
C MET A 24 9.26 22.29 -6.17
N ARG A 25 8.37 22.80 -7.01
CA ARG A 25 7.20 22.11 -7.53
C ARG A 25 7.57 21.31 -8.77
N TYR A 26 7.16 20.05 -8.79
CA TYR A 26 7.41 19.11 -9.88
C TYR A 26 6.13 18.50 -10.41
N GLU A 27 6.07 18.32 -11.72
CA GLU A 27 5.11 17.47 -12.40
C GLU A 27 5.82 16.19 -12.86
N ALA A 28 5.24 15.05 -12.54
CA ALA A 28 5.71 13.75 -12.97
C ALA A 28 4.71 13.09 -13.92
N THR A 29 5.16 12.69 -15.11
CA THR A 29 4.39 11.86 -16.04
C THR A 29 4.82 10.42 -15.90
N THR A 30 3.86 9.55 -15.59
CA THR A 30 4.11 8.11 -15.49
C THR A 30 4.14 7.46 -16.86
N GLY A 31 4.81 6.30 -17.01
CA GLY A 31 4.80 5.52 -18.25
C GLY A 31 3.41 5.02 -18.68
N SER A 32 2.41 5.11 -17.82
CA SER A 32 0.99 4.86 -18.14
C SER A 32 0.23 6.13 -18.56
N GLY A 33 0.90 7.28 -18.64
CA GLY A 33 0.33 8.54 -19.10
C GLY A 33 -0.42 9.36 -18.04
N HIS A 34 -0.28 9.02 -16.76
CA HIS A 34 -0.91 9.77 -15.66
C HIS A 34 0.04 10.80 -15.07
N LEU A 35 -0.52 11.93 -14.64
CA LEU A 35 0.21 13.01 -13.99
C LEU A 35 0.15 12.87 -12.47
N VAL A 36 1.29 13.18 -11.83
CA VAL A 36 1.44 13.27 -10.37
C VAL A 36 2.19 14.54 -10.05
N LEU A 37 1.68 15.32 -9.12
CA LEU A 37 2.36 16.53 -8.65
C LEU A 37 3.09 16.25 -7.34
N ALA A 38 4.22 16.90 -7.14
CA ALA A 38 4.97 16.91 -5.89
C ALA A 38 5.49 18.31 -5.59
N ASP A 39 5.55 18.66 -4.30
CA ASP A 39 6.08 19.96 -3.87
C ASP A 39 6.87 19.80 -2.56
N ASN A 40 7.58 20.86 -2.16
CA ASN A 40 8.23 20.93 -0.87
C ASN A 40 7.29 21.48 0.22
N ARG A 41 7.82 21.67 1.43
CA ARG A 41 7.05 22.19 2.56
C ARG A 41 6.69 23.67 2.38
N ASP A 42 7.53 24.45 1.72
CA ASP A 42 7.37 25.90 1.64
C ASP A 42 6.34 26.29 0.58
N GLY A 43 6.30 25.56 -0.54
CA GLY A 43 5.29 25.74 -1.58
C GLY A 43 3.92 25.21 -1.20
N ASP A 44 3.87 24.03 -0.58
CA ASP A 44 2.67 23.34 -0.04
C ASP A 44 1.46 23.28 -0.98
N THR A 45 1.72 23.18 -2.29
CA THR A 45 0.66 23.11 -3.33
C THR A 45 0.40 21.69 -3.83
N ALA A 46 1.22 20.72 -3.40
CA ALA A 46 1.10 19.31 -3.73
C ALA A 46 1.74 18.44 -2.62
N PRO A 47 1.45 17.12 -2.59
CA PRO A 47 2.05 16.22 -1.61
C PRO A 47 3.58 16.18 -1.74
N ARG A 48 4.24 15.96 -0.62
CA ARG A 48 5.70 15.77 -0.56
C ARG A 48 6.09 14.42 -1.15
N PRO A 49 7.29 14.28 -1.73
CA PRO A 49 7.75 13.02 -2.32
C PRO A 49 7.65 11.82 -1.37
N THR A 50 7.96 11.99 -0.08
CA THR A 50 7.84 10.93 0.91
C THR A 50 6.38 10.53 1.19
N GLU A 51 5.44 11.45 1.11
CA GLU A 51 4.00 11.17 1.22
C GLU A 51 3.51 10.34 0.03
N LEU A 52 4.03 10.58 -1.18
CA LEU A 52 3.71 9.77 -2.36
C LEU A 52 4.19 8.31 -2.21
N VAL A 53 5.29 8.06 -1.50
CA VAL A 53 5.73 6.70 -1.15
C VAL A 53 4.67 6.02 -0.27
N LEU A 54 4.13 6.74 0.73
CA LEU A 54 3.07 6.22 1.60
C LEU A 54 1.74 6.01 0.86
N VAL A 55 1.39 6.92 -0.06
CA VAL A 55 0.23 6.73 -0.96
C VAL A 55 0.42 5.47 -1.80
N GLY A 56 1.62 5.25 -2.35
CA GLY A 56 1.97 4.05 -3.10
C GLY A 56 1.79 2.77 -2.26
N LEU A 57 2.27 2.76 -1.02
CA LEU A 57 2.08 1.64 -0.09
C LEU A 57 0.61 1.39 0.20
N ALA A 58 -0.11 2.42 0.64
CA ALA A 58 -1.52 2.31 1.02
C ALA A 58 -2.39 1.79 -0.14
N THR A 59 -2.23 2.36 -1.34
CA THR A 59 -3.01 1.94 -2.51
C THR A 59 -2.63 0.56 -3.03
N CYS A 60 -1.34 0.19 -2.99
CA CYS A 60 -0.88 -1.13 -3.38
C CYS A 60 -1.49 -2.22 -2.50
N THR A 61 -1.39 -2.10 -1.18
CA THR A 61 -1.99 -3.06 -0.24
C THR A 61 -3.52 -3.06 -0.35
N ALA A 62 -4.15 -1.89 -0.53
CA ALA A 62 -5.59 -1.78 -0.70
C ALA A 62 -6.11 -2.58 -1.90
N MET A 63 -5.44 -2.47 -3.04
CA MET A 63 -5.80 -3.22 -4.26
C MET A 63 -5.72 -4.73 -4.03
N ASP A 64 -4.68 -5.20 -3.35
CA ASP A 64 -4.52 -6.62 -3.02
C ASP A 64 -5.64 -7.10 -2.10
N VAL A 65 -5.82 -6.43 -0.96
CA VAL A 65 -6.80 -6.83 0.07
C VAL A 65 -8.20 -6.88 -0.51
N ILE A 66 -8.65 -5.84 -1.23
CA ILE A 66 -10.01 -5.85 -1.80
C ILE A 66 -10.19 -6.91 -2.89
N SER A 67 -9.14 -7.17 -3.70
CA SER A 67 -9.15 -8.21 -4.72
C SER A 67 -9.30 -9.61 -4.08
N ILE A 68 -8.55 -9.87 -2.99
CA ILE A 68 -8.61 -11.14 -2.28
C ILE A 68 -9.95 -11.29 -1.55
N CYS A 69 -10.46 -10.23 -0.93
CA CYS A 69 -11.79 -10.24 -0.29
C CYS A 69 -12.88 -10.61 -1.29
N ARG A 70 -12.87 -10.03 -2.50
CA ARG A 70 -13.81 -10.38 -3.57
C ARG A 70 -13.71 -11.85 -3.97
N LYS A 71 -12.49 -12.39 -4.15
CA LYS A 71 -12.27 -13.83 -4.43
C LYS A 71 -12.80 -14.72 -3.31
N LYS A 72 -12.72 -14.27 -2.06
CA LYS A 72 -13.27 -14.94 -0.87
C LYS A 72 -14.77 -14.66 -0.65
N ARG A 73 -15.45 -14.01 -1.63
CA ARG A 73 -16.87 -13.67 -1.58
C ARG A 73 -17.26 -12.80 -0.38
N GLN A 74 -16.33 -11.99 0.12
CA GLN A 74 -16.62 -11.00 1.15
C GLN A 74 -17.23 -9.76 0.49
N ARG A 75 -18.42 -9.36 0.95
CA ARG A 75 -19.11 -8.18 0.47
C ARG A 75 -18.72 -6.98 1.33
N VAL A 76 -17.69 -6.28 0.91
CA VAL A 76 -17.22 -5.05 1.54
C VAL A 76 -18.01 -3.88 0.94
N ASP A 77 -18.75 -3.17 1.77
CA ASP A 77 -19.58 -2.03 1.37
C ASP A 77 -18.77 -0.71 1.37
N ARG A 78 -17.86 -0.56 2.35
CA ARG A 78 -16.92 0.56 2.42
C ARG A 78 -15.54 0.07 2.81
N TYR A 79 -14.50 0.68 2.22
CA TYR A 79 -13.12 0.32 2.51
C TYR A 79 -12.22 1.56 2.54
N ARG A 80 -11.42 1.68 3.59
CA ARG A 80 -10.40 2.71 3.77
C ARG A 80 -9.10 2.08 4.22
N VAL A 81 -8.00 2.77 3.95
CA VAL A 81 -6.70 2.46 4.52
C VAL A 81 -6.20 3.69 5.25
N HIS A 82 -5.92 3.55 6.52
CA HIS A 82 -5.26 4.55 7.34
C HIS A 82 -3.80 4.18 7.50
N LEU A 83 -2.95 5.16 7.34
CA LEU A 83 -1.51 4.98 7.46
C LEU A 83 -0.91 6.10 8.29
N ARG A 84 -0.09 5.74 9.28
CA ARG A 84 0.75 6.64 10.07
C ARG A 84 2.18 6.16 9.95
N ALA A 85 3.10 7.07 9.66
CA ALA A 85 4.50 6.74 9.49
C ALA A 85 5.39 7.64 10.34
N GLU A 86 6.47 7.07 10.86
CA GLU A 86 7.52 7.76 11.59
C GLU A 86 8.81 7.73 10.78
N GLN A 87 9.48 8.87 10.69
CA GLN A 87 10.79 9.01 10.07
C GLN A 87 11.83 9.31 11.14
N ARG A 88 13.06 8.82 10.96
CA ARG A 88 14.16 9.26 11.81
C ARG A 88 14.52 10.72 11.54
N VAL A 89 15.11 11.36 12.52
CA VAL A 89 15.51 12.79 12.42
C VAL A 89 16.79 12.96 11.62
N GLU A 90 17.72 12.01 11.76
CA GLU A 90 19.02 12.03 11.08
C GLU A 90 18.90 11.65 9.60
N TYR A 91 19.74 12.26 8.78
CA TYR A 91 19.83 11.90 7.34
C TYR A 91 20.52 10.54 7.12
N PRO A 92 20.04 9.80 6.10
CA PRO A 92 18.82 10.00 5.34
C PRO A 92 17.59 9.71 6.20
N GLN A 93 16.58 10.58 6.13
CA GLN A 93 15.35 10.52 6.92
C GLN A 93 14.40 9.41 6.40
N VAL A 94 14.82 8.17 6.52
CA VAL A 94 14.01 7.02 6.13
C VAL A 94 12.87 6.77 7.11
N PHE A 95 11.81 6.13 6.66
CA PHE A 95 10.77 5.62 7.56
C PHE A 95 11.35 4.52 8.45
N THR A 96 11.04 4.60 9.74
CA THR A 96 11.42 3.58 10.74
C THR A 96 10.25 2.70 11.12
N ARG A 97 9.04 3.28 11.16
CA ARG A 97 7.80 2.58 11.51
C ARG A 97 6.65 3.08 10.64
N ILE A 98 5.82 2.16 10.18
CA ILE A 98 4.58 2.44 9.48
C ILE A 98 3.47 1.60 10.10
N ASP A 99 2.45 2.25 10.66
CA ASP A 99 1.22 1.60 11.11
C ASP A 99 0.18 1.71 9.98
N LEU A 100 -0.32 0.58 9.48
CA LEU A 100 -1.22 0.49 8.35
C LEU A 100 -2.47 -0.29 8.76
N ILE A 101 -3.62 0.37 8.78
CA ILE A 101 -4.91 -0.19 9.21
C ILE A 101 -5.85 -0.27 8.02
N HIS A 102 -6.30 -1.47 7.70
CA HIS A 102 -7.36 -1.75 6.74
C HIS A 102 -8.71 -1.68 7.45
N ASP A 103 -9.47 -0.62 7.20
CA ASP A 103 -10.78 -0.37 7.78
C ASP A 103 -11.87 -0.81 6.78
N LEU A 104 -12.56 -1.90 7.08
CA LEU A 104 -13.56 -2.54 6.22
C LEU A 104 -14.93 -2.53 6.90
N GLU A 105 -15.92 -2.01 6.19
CA GLU A 105 -17.31 -1.99 6.61
C GLU A 105 -18.14 -2.91 5.71
N GLY A 106 -18.97 -3.74 6.31
CA GLY A 106 -19.88 -4.63 5.58
C GLY A 106 -20.56 -5.62 6.47
N HIS A 107 -21.70 -6.14 5.98
CA HIS A 107 -22.49 -7.10 6.74
C HIS A 107 -21.88 -8.51 6.67
N ALA A 108 -21.81 -9.18 7.83
CA ALA A 108 -21.35 -10.57 7.98
C ALA A 108 -19.95 -10.83 7.37
N LEU A 109 -19.04 -9.85 7.45
CA LEU A 109 -17.67 -10.06 7.02
C LEU A 109 -16.97 -11.10 7.88
N SER A 110 -16.34 -12.10 7.24
CA SER A 110 -15.52 -13.10 7.90
C SER A 110 -14.19 -12.52 8.33
N GLU A 111 -13.94 -12.44 9.62
CA GLU A 111 -12.68 -11.97 10.17
C GLU A 111 -11.49 -12.80 9.68
N THR A 112 -11.61 -14.12 9.65
CA THR A 112 -10.57 -15.02 9.11
C THR A 112 -10.26 -14.71 7.64
N ALA A 113 -11.29 -14.40 6.84
CA ALA A 113 -11.10 -14.05 5.44
C ALA A 113 -10.38 -12.69 5.27
N ILE A 114 -10.74 -11.70 6.08
CA ILE A 114 -10.11 -10.37 6.07
C ILE A 114 -8.67 -10.48 6.56
N ARG A 115 -8.43 -11.09 7.73
CA ARG A 115 -7.10 -11.32 8.27
C ARG A 115 -6.18 -11.96 7.22
N ARG A 116 -6.61 -13.04 6.59
CA ARG A 116 -5.82 -13.72 5.55
C ARG A 116 -5.60 -12.86 4.31
N SER A 117 -6.51 -11.95 3.98
CA SER A 117 -6.35 -11.04 2.85
C SER A 117 -5.25 -10.00 3.13
N VAL A 118 -5.21 -9.45 4.33
CA VAL A 118 -4.17 -8.52 4.78
C VAL A 118 -2.80 -9.22 4.83
N GLU A 119 -2.74 -10.40 5.44
CA GLU A 119 -1.52 -11.21 5.54
C GLU A 119 -0.93 -11.54 4.15
N LEU A 120 -1.77 -11.97 3.20
CA LEU A 120 -1.31 -12.27 1.84
C LEU A 120 -0.82 -11.03 1.08
N SER A 121 -1.42 -9.87 1.29
CA SER A 121 -0.91 -8.62 0.74
C SER A 121 0.46 -8.32 1.31
N ALA A 122 0.60 -8.33 2.64
CA ALA A 122 1.83 -7.98 3.34
C ALA A 122 3.01 -8.89 2.98
N THR A 123 2.78 -10.22 2.89
CA THR A 123 3.85 -11.22 2.77
C THR A 123 4.12 -11.70 1.35
N LYS A 124 3.18 -11.51 0.42
CA LYS A 124 3.26 -12.15 -0.90
C LYS A 124 3.02 -11.23 -2.09
N TYR A 125 2.07 -10.29 -2.00
CA TYR A 125 1.60 -9.62 -3.21
C TYR A 125 2.06 -8.17 -3.33
N CYS A 126 2.11 -7.39 -2.24
CA CYS A 126 2.45 -5.97 -2.32
C CYS A 126 3.96 -5.74 -2.51
N PRO A 127 4.43 -5.38 -3.73
CA PRO A 127 5.85 -5.11 -3.96
C PRO A 127 6.33 -3.86 -3.20
N VAL A 128 5.45 -2.88 -2.93
CA VAL A 128 5.83 -1.66 -2.19
C VAL A 128 6.11 -2.00 -0.73
N SER A 129 5.25 -2.84 -0.11
CA SER A 129 5.51 -3.35 1.24
C SER A 129 6.84 -4.10 1.29
N ALA A 130 7.08 -5.02 0.35
CA ALA A 130 8.32 -5.78 0.28
C ALA A 130 9.56 -4.90 0.11
N MET A 131 9.50 -3.86 -0.73
CA MET A 131 10.63 -2.93 -0.92
C MET A 131 10.93 -2.11 0.33
N LEU A 132 9.93 -1.62 1.03
CA LEU A 132 10.11 -0.80 2.24
C LEU A 132 10.58 -1.65 3.42
N SER A 133 10.01 -2.83 3.62
CA SER A 133 10.36 -3.72 4.72
C SER A 133 11.69 -4.48 4.52
N ALA A 134 12.26 -4.48 3.32
CA ALA A 134 13.60 -5.01 3.06
C ALA A 134 14.73 -4.18 3.70
N GLY A 135 14.44 -2.93 4.07
CA GLY A 135 15.37 -2.02 4.72
C GLY A 135 15.13 -1.91 6.23
N ALA A 136 15.23 -0.68 6.73
CA ALA A 136 15.09 -0.37 8.15
C ALA A 136 13.64 -0.13 8.59
N THR A 137 12.66 -0.22 7.68
CA THR A 137 11.27 0.12 7.95
C THR A 137 10.49 -1.07 8.48
N GLU A 138 9.93 -0.93 9.66
CA GLU A 138 8.97 -1.88 10.24
C GLU A 138 7.55 -1.47 9.86
N ILE A 139 6.76 -2.40 9.31
CA ILE A 139 5.39 -2.14 8.87
C ILE A 139 4.43 -3.03 9.66
N HIS A 140 3.59 -2.41 10.44
CA HIS A 140 2.53 -3.04 11.23
C HIS A 140 1.24 -3.09 10.40
N HIS A 141 0.81 -4.27 10.01
CA HIS A 141 -0.41 -4.48 9.24
C HIS A 141 -1.54 -4.91 10.16
N ALA A 142 -2.61 -4.12 10.19
CA ALA A 142 -3.79 -4.35 11.01
C ALA A 142 -5.08 -4.25 10.19
N TYR A 143 -6.17 -4.78 10.73
CA TYR A 143 -7.51 -4.55 10.20
C TYR A 143 -8.43 -4.01 11.29
N ARG A 144 -9.48 -3.32 10.83
CA ARG A 144 -10.68 -2.99 11.58
C ARG A 144 -11.90 -3.39 10.74
N ILE A 145 -12.82 -4.13 11.34
CA ILE A 145 -14.06 -4.59 10.71
C ILE A 145 -15.22 -4.02 11.47
N SER A 146 -16.13 -3.34 10.78
CA SER A 146 -17.39 -2.83 11.32
C SER A 146 -18.60 -3.36 10.54
N ASP A 147 -19.72 -3.52 11.24
CA ASP A 147 -21.01 -3.84 10.62
C ASP A 147 -21.95 -2.65 10.85
N PRO A 148 -22.47 -1.99 9.80
CA PRO A 148 -23.38 -0.85 9.97
C PRO A 148 -24.71 -1.21 10.64
N ARG A 149 -25.06 -2.51 10.71
CA ARG A 149 -26.26 -3.02 11.37
C ARG A 149 -26.03 -3.36 12.84
N ASP A 150 -24.78 -3.52 13.25
CA ASP A 150 -24.37 -3.79 14.61
C ASP A 150 -23.09 -3.01 14.96
N PRO A 151 -23.25 -1.72 15.37
CA PRO A 151 -22.11 -0.88 15.73
C PRO A 151 -21.26 -1.43 16.90
N ALA A 152 -21.82 -2.35 17.71
CA ALA A 152 -21.10 -2.98 18.82
C ALA A 152 -20.18 -4.13 18.34
N ALA A 153 -20.38 -4.65 17.13
CA ALA A 153 -19.59 -5.73 16.55
C ALA A 153 -18.28 -5.24 15.90
N LEU A 154 -17.61 -4.26 16.51
CA LEU A 154 -16.29 -3.81 16.09
C LEU A 154 -15.23 -4.87 16.42
N ARG A 155 -14.44 -5.26 15.41
CA ARG A 155 -13.32 -6.20 15.56
C ARG A 155 -12.07 -5.58 14.95
N GLU A 156 -11.01 -5.54 15.71
CA GLU A 156 -9.72 -5.05 15.23
C GLU A 156 -8.57 -5.88 15.79
N ALA A 157 -7.55 -6.11 14.98
CA ALA A 157 -6.32 -6.76 15.40
C ALA A 157 -5.16 -6.43 14.47
N GLU A 158 -3.96 -6.48 15.04
CA GLU A 158 -2.73 -6.59 14.25
C GLU A 158 -2.67 -7.99 13.63
N VAL A 159 -2.28 -8.04 12.36
CA VAL A 159 -2.18 -9.30 11.59
C VAL A 159 -0.74 -9.78 11.57
N ILE A 160 0.17 -8.90 11.18
CA ILE A 160 1.59 -9.21 10.98
C ILE A 160 2.41 -7.92 10.99
N VAL A 161 3.64 -8.03 11.44
CA VAL A 161 4.69 -7.02 11.29
C VAL A 161 5.69 -7.52 10.26
N THR A 162 6.03 -6.68 9.27
CA THR A 162 7.07 -6.96 8.28
C THR A 162 8.22 -5.97 8.45
N GLY A 163 9.46 -6.41 8.20
CA GLY A 163 10.64 -5.57 8.35
C GLY A 163 11.77 -6.26 9.11
N PRO A 164 12.80 -5.53 9.55
CA PRO A 164 14.03 -6.10 10.08
C PRO A 164 13.87 -6.91 11.37
N ASN A 165 12.81 -6.70 12.13
CA ASN A 165 12.52 -7.41 13.37
C ASN A 165 11.49 -8.54 13.22
N GLN A 166 11.19 -8.94 11.98
CA GLN A 166 10.24 -10.02 11.72
C GLN A 166 10.76 -11.34 12.29
N PRO A 167 9.96 -12.10 13.05
CA PRO A 167 10.34 -13.46 13.46
C PRO A 167 10.57 -14.34 12.23
N PRO A 168 11.56 -15.25 12.25
CA PRO A 168 12.00 -16.05 11.09
C PRO A 168 10.95 -17.00 10.52
N ASP A 169 9.81 -17.21 11.17
CA ASP A 169 8.85 -18.28 10.86
C ASP A 169 7.68 -17.87 9.96
N VAL A 170 7.68 -16.68 9.35
CA VAL A 170 6.54 -16.17 8.55
C VAL A 170 6.76 -16.26 7.03
N VAL A 171 7.83 -16.89 6.58
CA VAL A 171 8.12 -17.12 5.16
C VAL A 171 7.93 -18.61 4.84
N ALA A 172 6.69 -19.01 4.64
CA ALA A 172 6.36 -20.32 4.07
C ALA A 172 5.18 -20.22 3.09
#